data_cb343c98fda589271ced8d07c63309c2
#
_entry.id   cb343c98fda589271ced8d07c63309c2
#
_cell.length_a   1.000
_cell.length_b   1.000
_cell.length_c   1.000
_cell.angle_alpha   90.00
_cell.angle_beta   90.00
_cell.angle_gamma   90.00
#
_symmetry.space_group_name_H-M   'P 1'
#
loop_
_entity.id
_entity.type
_entity.pdbx_description
1 polymer ?
#
loop_
_entity_poly.entity_id
_entity_poly.type
_entity_poly.pdbx_seq_one_letter_code
_entity_poly.pdbx_strand_id
1 'polypeptide(L)'
;MNAQVSTTAPTAGSAQLTLRRLIIYALLFALVVIGAVGLSGLVERLLGTGVVVASNDVAGLARSLAFTLIGGPLAAVLWWVVWKRLDDPAERASAGWGLYLAGVYAVSLIVSVTALLGMAASFIGAREPRWSSPLSVGLAWAGIWIWHRWMWRHPVKHPAHLDDVPAVIGSVFGLLVGTVAAISALGGLLDVAIRGDTSLTPWVETWWQPVLRALVWAVGGSTVWWWHWFRGGGRKLRTALVDVALIGVGIFAAGITALAGAGVVVFVLLRMAFDRDGPMSELLGPLGPALAAAAVGSLVWRYHRVSGAHRSVATRRASQLVTSGVALAAAASGIGVIINATLAIAVSPLAGGGTRTLLLGGISSLAVGGPVWWQAWKPGRQPQTAETIPPGRRVYLIVFFGISAVVALIALLVIGFRIFEYLLGNVTGGSLLDRVRAPLGLLVAAGLVSAYHFALWRREHALLVAASPAQAHTIRQVTSRWWQPPTRTCCPRPSPAPPAPKSRYGEGPTRAPRRRRRKAFRHGNLSWSGGYLTHSPASQPRTSCW
;
A
#
# COMPACT_ATOMS: atom_id res chain seq x y z
N MET A 1 18.16 1.33 -39.37
CA MET A 1 19.05 1.93 -38.35
C MET A 1 18.75 1.21 -37.02
N ASN A 2 19.55 0.20 -36.70
CA ASN A 2 19.43 -0.57 -35.47
C ASN A 2 20.20 0.15 -34.36
N ALA A 3 19.50 0.82 -33.47
CA ALA A 3 20.07 1.31 -32.21
C ALA A 3 20.28 0.11 -31.28
N GLN A 4 21.50 -0.41 -31.22
CA GLN A 4 21.92 -1.32 -30.16
C GLN A 4 21.88 -0.57 -28.83
N VAL A 5 20.93 -0.93 -27.98
CA VAL A 5 20.95 -0.55 -26.56
C VAL A 5 22.07 -1.33 -25.91
N SER A 6 23.24 -0.70 -25.79
CA SER A 6 24.38 -1.22 -25.04
C SER A 6 24.01 -1.19 -23.55
N THR A 7 23.57 -2.30 -23.01
CA THR A 7 23.53 -2.52 -21.55
C THR A 7 24.98 -2.73 -21.10
N THR A 8 25.68 -1.63 -20.79
CA THR A 8 26.99 -1.68 -20.12
C THR A 8 26.77 -2.24 -18.71
N ALA A 9 27.30 -3.44 -18.45
CA ALA A 9 27.39 -3.99 -17.11
C ALA A 9 28.12 -2.99 -16.19
N PRO A 10 27.68 -2.81 -14.93
CA PRO A 10 28.34 -1.88 -14.01
C PRO A 10 29.79 -2.28 -13.85
N THR A 11 30.70 -1.36 -14.16
CA THR A 11 32.13 -1.56 -13.99
C THR A 11 32.44 -1.77 -12.50
N ALA A 12 33.39 -2.63 -12.14
CA ALA A 12 33.74 -2.95 -10.74
C ALA A 12 33.97 -1.70 -9.87
N GLY A 13 34.44 -0.59 -10.45
CA GLY A 13 34.59 0.70 -9.76
C GLY A 13 33.27 1.37 -9.34
N SER A 14 32.19 1.19 -10.11
CA SER A 14 30.89 1.78 -9.78
C SER A 14 30.21 1.07 -8.59
N ALA A 15 30.35 -0.27 -8.49
CA ALA A 15 29.84 -1.04 -7.37
C ALA A 15 30.56 -0.69 -6.06
N GLN A 16 31.88 -0.54 -6.09
CA GLN A 16 32.68 -0.15 -4.92
C GLN A 16 32.33 1.26 -4.41
N LEU A 17 32.10 2.21 -5.31
CA LEU A 17 31.66 3.57 -4.93
C LEU A 17 30.28 3.55 -4.30
N THR A 18 29.34 2.77 -4.83
CA THR A 18 27.98 2.63 -4.28
C THR A 18 28.03 2.00 -2.89
N LEU A 19 28.80 0.94 -2.69
CA LEU A 19 28.96 0.28 -1.39
C LEU A 19 29.57 1.25 -0.36
N ARG A 20 30.62 1.99 -0.71
CA ARG A 20 31.23 2.98 0.16
C ARG A 20 30.23 4.06 0.60
N ARG A 21 29.42 4.57 -0.33
CA ARG A 21 28.36 5.54 -0.06
C ARG A 21 27.34 4.96 0.92
N LEU A 22 26.86 3.75 0.65
CA LEU A 22 25.88 3.07 1.51
C LEU A 22 26.40 2.93 2.95
N ILE A 23 27.66 2.52 3.13
CA ILE A 23 28.29 2.38 4.45
C ILE A 23 28.34 3.73 5.17
N ILE A 24 28.77 4.80 4.49
CA ILE A 24 28.87 6.14 5.11
C ILE A 24 27.48 6.62 5.57
N TYR A 25 26.44 6.47 4.73
CA TYR A 25 25.09 6.89 5.07
C TYR A 25 24.43 5.99 6.13
N ALA A 26 24.73 4.70 6.14
CA ALA A 26 24.28 3.80 7.21
C ALA A 26 24.92 4.14 8.56
N LEU A 27 26.22 4.45 8.58
CA LEU A 27 26.91 4.92 9.79
C LEU A 27 26.36 6.26 10.28
N LEU A 28 26.12 7.20 9.37
CA LEU A 28 25.51 8.49 9.72
C LEU A 28 24.11 8.29 10.31
N PHE A 29 23.30 7.42 9.71
CA PHE A 29 21.98 7.06 10.23
C PHE A 29 22.08 6.51 11.65
N ALA A 30 22.96 5.54 11.89
CA ALA A 30 23.16 4.95 13.21
C ALA A 30 23.60 6.00 14.24
N LEU A 31 24.56 6.87 13.89
CA LEU A 31 25.04 7.93 14.78
C LEU A 31 23.95 8.97 15.11
N VAL A 32 23.11 9.34 14.14
CA VAL A 32 21.95 10.23 14.38
C VAL A 32 20.97 9.59 15.35
N VAL A 33 20.68 8.29 15.18
CA VAL A 33 19.80 7.55 16.10
C VAL A 33 20.41 7.48 17.51
N ILE A 34 21.70 7.15 17.62
CA ILE A 34 22.42 7.09 18.91
C ILE A 34 22.36 8.46 19.59
N GLY A 35 22.70 9.53 18.87
CA GLY A 35 22.66 10.90 19.39
C GLY A 35 21.25 11.32 19.83
N ALA A 36 20.21 10.95 19.06
CA ALA A 36 18.82 11.21 19.41
C ALA A 36 18.40 10.52 20.70
N VAL A 37 18.76 9.26 20.87
CA VAL A 37 18.47 8.47 22.09
C VAL A 37 19.21 9.07 23.30
N GLY A 38 20.48 9.44 23.14
CA GLY A 38 21.26 10.10 24.19
C GLY A 38 20.65 11.43 24.62
N LEU A 39 20.34 12.29 23.62
CA LEU A 39 19.73 13.60 23.85
C LEU A 39 18.36 13.47 24.52
N SER A 40 17.53 12.54 24.08
CA SER A 40 16.23 12.28 24.72
C SER A 40 16.39 11.94 26.21
N GLY A 41 17.34 11.06 26.58
CA GLY A 41 17.58 10.71 27.96
C GLY A 41 18.13 11.84 28.82
N LEU A 42 18.92 12.77 28.27
CA LEU A 42 19.35 13.97 28.98
C LEU A 42 18.22 14.97 29.18
N VAL A 43 17.42 15.23 28.14
CA VAL A 43 16.24 16.11 28.22
C VAL A 43 15.22 15.57 29.21
N GLU A 44 14.99 14.26 29.25
CA GLU A 44 14.10 13.60 30.22
C GLU A 44 14.53 13.91 31.67
N ARG A 45 15.81 13.84 31.96
CA ARG A 45 16.34 14.15 33.29
C ARG A 45 16.22 15.63 33.65
N LEU A 46 16.40 16.54 32.69
CA LEU A 46 16.18 17.96 32.89
C LEU A 46 14.71 18.26 33.21
N LEU A 47 13.78 17.60 32.52
CA LEU A 47 12.34 17.77 32.75
C LEU A 47 11.88 17.10 34.04
N GLY A 48 12.56 16.07 34.52
CA GLY A 48 12.24 15.32 35.73
C GLY A 48 12.90 15.84 37.02
N THR A 49 13.62 16.94 37.01
CA THR A 49 14.38 17.46 38.18
C THR A 49 13.54 17.84 39.43
N GLY A 50 12.21 17.75 39.38
CA GLY A 50 11.35 17.96 40.52
C GLY A 50 10.77 16.66 41.15
N VAL A 51 10.98 15.52 40.54
CA VAL A 51 10.51 14.23 41.03
C VAL A 51 11.67 13.53 41.71
N VAL A 52 11.54 13.24 43.03
CA VAL A 52 12.51 12.43 43.77
C VAL A 52 12.54 11.04 43.14
N VAL A 53 13.46 10.85 42.20
CA VAL A 53 13.71 9.53 41.60
C VAL A 53 14.47 8.72 42.64
N ALA A 54 13.76 7.85 43.32
CA ALA A 54 14.32 6.93 44.32
C ALA A 54 15.26 5.87 43.73
N SER A 55 15.63 5.94 42.46
CA SER A 55 16.57 5.03 41.80
C SER A 55 17.78 5.81 41.28
N ASN A 56 18.95 5.48 41.82
CA ASN A 56 20.25 5.86 41.25
C ASN A 56 20.47 5.15 39.92
N ASP A 57 19.74 5.57 38.86
CA ASP A 57 19.95 5.07 37.50
C ASP A 57 21.23 5.69 36.88
N VAL A 58 22.37 5.40 37.55
CA VAL A 58 23.70 5.81 37.08
C VAL A 58 23.99 5.23 35.68
N ALA A 59 23.56 4.00 35.42
CA ALA A 59 23.79 3.35 34.14
C ALA A 59 23.03 4.05 33.00
N GLY A 60 21.78 4.43 33.22
CA GLY A 60 21.00 5.20 32.24
C GLY A 60 21.58 6.59 32.00
N LEU A 61 22.06 7.28 33.04
CA LEU A 61 22.76 8.57 32.89
C LEU A 61 24.06 8.42 32.09
N ALA A 62 24.89 7.43 32.46
CA ALA A 62 26.16 7.15 31.77
C ALA A 62 25.92 6.84 30.30
N ARG A 63 24.88 6.03 29.99
CA ARG A 63 24.48 5.75 28.61
C ARG A 63 24.06 7.01 27.86
N SER A 64 23.20 7.84 28.46
CA SER A 64 22.73 9.09 27.83
C SER A 64 23.88 10.06 27.58
N LEU A 65 24.82 10.19 28.52
CA LEU A 65 26.02 11.00 28.37
C LEU A 65 26.95 10.44 27.28
N ALA A 66 27.23 9.14 27.29
CA ALA A 66 28.06 8.51 26.27
C ALA A 66 27.46 8.67 24.86
N PHE A 67 26.17 8.45 24.71
CA PHE A 67 25.49 8.56 23.43
C PHE A 67 25.44 10.00 22.93
N THR A 68 25.27 10.98 23.81
CA THR A 68 25.25 12.39 23.43
C THR A 68 26.66 12.95 23.21
N LEU A 69 27.61 12.72 24.14
CA LEU A 69 28.92 13.33 24.09
C LEU A 69 29.90 12.63 23.14
N ILE A 70 29.69 11.36 22.83
CA ILE A 70 30.47 10.63 21.86
C ILE A 70 29.72 10.52 20.54
N GLY A 71 28.48 10.02 20.56
CA GLY A 71 27.66 9.82 19.37
C GLY A 71 27.31 11.13 18.67
N GLY A 72 26.95 12.18 19.43
CA GLY A 72 26.61 13.50 18.89
C GLY A 72 27.75 14.14 18.09
N PRO A 73 28.95 14.35 18.66
CA PRO A 73 30.10 14.89 17.94
C PRO A 73 30.52 14.05 16.74
N LEU A 74 30.51 12.71 16.84
CA LEU A 74 30.81 11.84 15.70
C LEU A 74 29.77 12.00 14.59
N ALA A 75 28.49 12.08 14.94
CA ALA A 75 27.42 12.38 13.98
C ALA A 75 27.65 13.75 13.31
N ALA A 76 28.01 14.77 14.09
CA ALA A 76 28.27 16.12 13.58
C ALA A 76 29.48 16.16 12.64
N VAL A 77 30.57 15.49 12.97
CA VAL A 77 31.78 15.40 12.11
C VAL A 77 31.45 14.66 10.81
N LEU A 78 30.76 13.50 10.89
CA LEU A 78 30.40 12.75 9.71
C LEU A 78 29.39 13.52 8.86
N TRP A 79 28.45 14.24 9.49
CA TRP A 79 27.52 15.14 8.82
C TRP A 79 28.27 16.27 8.08
N TRP A 80 29.24 16.88 8.70
CA TRP A 80 30.04 17.93 8.08
C TRP A 80 30.81 17.43 6.83
N VAL A 81 31.37 16.20 6.92
CA VAL A 81 32.03 15.55 5.77
C VAL A 81 31.03 15.31 4.63
N VAL A 82 29.84 14.78 4.96
CA VAL A 82 28.76 14.57 3.99
C VAL A 82 28.29 15.89 3.41
N TRP A 83 28.10 16.91 4.24
CA TRP A 83 27.68 18.24 3.81
C TRP A 83 28.59 18.82 2.72
N LYS A 84 29.90 18.70 2.88
CA LYS A 84 30.87 19.13 1.87
C LYS A 84 30.79 18.30 0.58
N ARG A 85 30.56 17.00 0.69
CA ARG A 85 30.43 16.12 -0.48
C ARG A 85 29.16 16.38 -1.28
N LEU A 86 28.11 16.87 -0.65
CA LEU A 86 26.86 17.23 -1.32
C LEU A 86 26.98 18.44 -2.27
N ASP A 87 28.12 19.07 -2.39
CA ASP A 87 28.39 20.05 -3.45
C ASP A 87 28.55 19.36 -4.82
N ASP A 88 28.93 18.06 -4.84
CA ASP A 88 28.97 17.24 -6.04
C ASP A 88 27.56 16.77 -6.46
N PRO A 89 27.10 17.07 -7.69
CA PRO A 89 25.83 16.57 -8.23
C PRO A 89 25.72 15.04 -8.24
N ALA A 90 26.84 14.31 -8.43
CA ALA A 90 26.84 12.85 -8.42
C ALA A 90 26.55 12.26 -7.04
N GLU A 91 26.92 12.98 -5.98
CA GLU A 91 26.61 12.58 -4.61
C GLU A 91 25.11 12.79 -4.30
N ARG A 92 24.53 13.94 -4.71
CA ARG A 92 23.09 14.22 -4.56
C ARG A 92 22.20 13.27 -5.34
N ALA A 93 22.68 12.80 -6.51
CA ALA A 93 21.99 11.80 -7.32
C ALA A 93 22.17 10.36 -6.81
N SER A 94 22.98 10.13 -5.76
CA SER A 94 23.20 8.80 -5.22
C SER A 94 21.96 8.27 -4.51
N ALA A 95 21.65 6.98 -4.72
CA ALA A 95 20.60 6.29 -3.99
C ALA A 95 20.84 6.30 -2.46
N GLY A 96 22.11 6.26 -2.03
CA GLY A 96 22.48 6.28 -0.63
C GLY A 96 22.01 7.54 0.09
N TRP A 97 22.18 8.73 -0.52
CA TRP A 97 21.72 9.99 0.03
C TRP A 97 20.19 10.05 0.14
N GLY A 98 19.47 9.66 -0.92
CA GLY A 98 18.02 9.63 -0.92
C GLY A 98 17.45 8.66 0.12
N LEU A 99 18.02 7.45 0.25
CA LEU A 99 17.60 6.45 1.23
C LEU A 99 17.91 6.89 2.67
N TYR A 100 19.06 7.51 2.92
CA TYR A 100 19.39 8.08 4.22
C TYR A 100 18.35 9.12 4.65
N LEU A 101 18.11 10.12 3.82
CA LEU A 101 17.11 11.15 4.13
C LEU A 101 15.70 10.55 4.32
N ALA A 102 15.30 9.62 3.47
CA ALA A 102 14.02 8.93 3.59
C ALA A 102 13.91 8.15 4.92
N GLY A 103 14.95 7.40 5.28
CA GLY A 103 14.99 6.61 6.51
C GLY A 103 14.93 7.48 7.76
N VAL A 104 15.78 8.52 7.86
CA VAL A 104 15.77 9.43 9.02
C VAL A 104 14.46 10.20 9.10
N TYR A 105 13.94 10.68 7.96
CA TYR A 105 12.65 11.37 7.92
C TYR A 105 11.52 10.48 8.42
N ALA A 106 11.47 9.22 7.97
CA ALA A 106 10.46 8.26 8.38
C ALA A 106 10.54 7.97 9.88
N VAL A 107 11.71 7.59 10.38
CA VAL A 107 11.90 7.23 11.79
C VAL A 107 11.62 8.43 12.69
N SER A 108 12.17 9.61 12.36
CA SER A 108 11.98 10.80 13.18
C SER A 108 10.52 11.28 13.21
N LEU A 109 9.81 11.23 12.09
CA LEU A 109 8.37 11.53 12.04
C LEU A 109 7.57 10.57 12.91
N ILE A 110 7.78 9.26 12.72
CA ILE A 110 7.03 8.22 13.44
C ILE A 110 7.30 8.34 14.94
N VAL A 111 8.56 8.39 15.35
CA VAL A 111 8.92 8.43 16.77
C VAL A 111 8.44 9.72 17.43
N SER A 112 8.64 10.88 16.80
CA SER A 112 8.18 12.15 17.38
C SER A 112 6.66 12.22 17.53
N VAL A 113 5.92 11.84 16.48
CA VAL A 113 4.44 11.87 16.51
C VAL A 113 3.90 10.87 17.52
N THR A 114 4.39 9.63 17.54
CA THR A 114 3.92 8.60 18.48
C THR A 114 4.23 8.98 19.93
N ALA A 115 5.41 9.54 20.21
CA ALA A 115 5.78 10.01 21.54
C ALA A 115 4.88 11.18 22.00
N LEU A 116 4.66 12.18 21.16
CA LEU A 116 3.83 13.34 21.49
C LEU A 116 2.35 12.97 21.66
N LEU A 117 1.80 12.12 20.81
CA LEU A 117 0.43 11.64 20.93
C LEU A 117 0.25 10.73 22.16
N GLY A 118 1.23 9.86 22.42
CA GLY A 118 1.27 9.03 23.64
C GLY A 118 1.31 9.89 24.90
N MET A 119 2.12 10.95 24.90
CA MET A 119 2.15 11.92 25.99
C MET A 119 0.77 12.58 26.19
N ALA A 120 0.18 13.12 25.13
CA ALA A 120 -1.14 13.75 25.21
C ALA A 120 -2.21 12.78 25.72
N ALA A 121 -2.20 11.53 25.24
CA ALA A 121 -3.12 10.50 25.71
C ALA A 121 -2.88 10.11 27.19
N SER A 122 -1.66 10.20 27.70
CA SER A 122 -1.34 9.86 29.09
C SER A 122 -1.95 10.81 30.14
N PHE A 123 -2.31 12.02 29.75
CA PHE A 123 -3.03 12.95 30.63
C PHE A 123 -4.49 12.55 30.85
N ILE A 124 -5.02 11.64 30.06
CA ILE A 124 -6.42 11.22 30.17
C ILE A 124 -6.53 10.08 31.18
N GLY A 125 -7.10 10.38 32.36
CA GLY A 125 -7.40 9.40 33.40
C GLY A 125 -6.21 8.94 34.25
N ALA A 126 -5.01 9.42 34.04
CA ALA A 126 -3.87 9.11 34.88
C ALA A 126 -3.81 10.05 36.11
N ARG A 127 -3.62 9.47 37.30
CA ARG A 127 -3.39 10.28 38.53
C ARG A 127 -2.01 10.98 38.47
N GLU A 128 -1.01 10.28 37.92
CA GLU A 128 0.33 10.80 37.71
C GLU A 128 0.75 10.50 36.27
N PRO A 129 0.52 11.43 35.33
CA PRO A 129 0.88 11.21 33.94
C PRO A 129 2.39 11.20 33.77
N ARG A 130 2.91 10.18 33.11
CA ARG A 130 4.33 10.06 32.74
C ARG A 130 4.60 10.89 31.48
N TRP A 131 4.75 12.20 31.65
CA TRP A 131 4.88 13.13 30.53
C TRP A 131 6.33 13.43 30.14
N SER A 132 7.30 13.36 31.07
CA SER A 132 8.69 13.80 30.83
C SER A 132 9.41 12.94 29.81
N SER A 133 9.32 11.61 29.89
CA SER A 133 9.96 10.70 28.96
C SER A 133 9.40 10.82 27.54
N PRO A 134 8.09 10.71 27.28
CA PRO A 134 7.60 10.85 25.92
C PRO A 134 7.74 12.28 25.37
N LEU A 135 7.72 13.31 26.22
CA LEU A 135 7.99 14.68 25.76
C LEU A 135 9.44 14.85 25.31
N SER A 136 10.40 14.34 26.08
CA SER A 136 11.83 14.42 25.73
C SER A 136 12.13 13.69 24.43
N VAL A 137 11.59 12.48 24.26
CA VAL A 137 11.69 11.71 23.02
C VAL A 137 11.03 12.49 21.88
N GLY A 138 9.80 12.96 22.09
CA GLY A 138 9.06 13.70 21.07
C GLY A 138 9.79 14.95 20.59
N LEU A 139 10.35 15.75 21.50
CA LEU A 139 11.10 16.98 21.16
C LEU A 139 12.43 16.69 20.44
N ALA A 140 13.22 15.74 20.93
CA ALA A 140 14.50 15.38 20.31
C ALA A 140 14.31 14.90 18.87
N TRP A 141 13.36 13.98 18.67
CA TRP A 141 13.05 13.45 17.33
C TRP A 141 12.32 14.44 16.45
N ALA A 142 11.51 15.36 16.99
CA ALA A 142 10.93 16.45 16.21
C ALA A 142 12.00 17.41 15.68
N GLY A 143 13.04 17.73 16.46
CA GLY A 143 14.17 18.51 16.01
C GLY A 143 14.90 17.86 14.83
N ILE A 144 15.14 16.54 14.91
CA ILE A 144 15.75 15.77 13.82
C ILE A 144 14.83 15.75 12.58
N TRP A 145 13.52 15.57 12.77
CA TRP A 145 12.55 15.60 11.68
C TRP A 145 12.51 16.98 10.99
N ILE A 146 12.50 18.07 11.74
CA ILE A 146 12.50 19.44 11.20
C ILE A 146 13.76 19.68 10.38
N TRP A 147 14.93 19.25 10.89
CA TRP A 147 16.20 19.37 10.19
C TRP A 147 16.19 18.62 8.85
N HIS A 148 15.77 17.33 8.84
CA HIS A 148 15.75 16.53 7.62
C HIS A 148 14.64 16.97 6.66
N ARG A 149 13.52 17.49 7.17
CA ARG A 149 12.51 18.14 6.34
C ARG A 149 13.05 19.39 5.65
N TRP A 150 13.86 20.17 6.34
CA TRP A 150 14.55 21.33 5.74
C TRP A 150 15.53 20.87 4.65
N MET A 151 16.27 19.78 4.86
CA MET A 151 17.17 19.19 3.87
C MET A 151 16.46 18.79 2.57
N TRP A 152 15.28 18.22 2.66
CA TRP A 152 14.45 17.90 1.48
C TRP A 152 14.09 19.16 0.65
N ARG A 153 14.11 20.33 1.24
CA ARG A 153 13.76 21.62 0.62
C ARG A 153 14.95 22.50 0.35
N HIS A 154 16.15 22.04 0.68
CA HIS A 154 17.36 22.83 0.50
C HIS A 154 17.62 23.07 -0.99
N PRO A 155 17.83 24.34 -1.46
CA PRO A 155 17.87 24.66 -2.88
C PRO A 155 18.98 23.94 -3.65
N VAL A 156 20.10 23.60 -2.99
CA VAL A 156 21.26 22.97 -3.64
C VAL A 156 21.44 21.52 -3.22
N LYS A 157 21.20 21.17 -1.94
CA LYS A 157 21.60 19.87 -1.35
C LYS A 157 20.48 18.86 -1.22
N HIS A 158 19.28 19.15 -1.74
CA HIS A 158 18.17 18.18 -1.77
C HIS A 158 18.56 16.96 -2.62
N PRO A 159 17.98 15.77 -2.35
CA PRO A 159 18.22 14.57 -3.16
C PRO A 159 17.64 14.77 -4.55
N ALA A 160 18.34 14.30 -5.59
CA ALA A 160 17.86 14.38 -6.97
C ALA A 160 16.74 13.38 -7.28
N HIS A 161 16.53 12.41 -6.40
CA HIS A 161 15.52 11.35 -6.53
C HIS A 161 14.71 11.24 -5.24
N LEU A 162 13.53 10.65 -5.31
CA LEU A 162 12.66 10.38 -4.16
C LEU A 162 11.98 11.62 -3.55
N ASP A 163 11.74 12.67 -4.31
CA ASP A 163 11.11 13.94 -3.83
C ASP A 163 9.70 13.74 -3.25
N ASP A 164 9.02 12.66 -3.63
CA ASP A 164 7.69 12.29 -3.18
C ASP A 164 7.66 11.52 -1.86
N VAL A 165 8.80 10.98 -1.42
CA VAL A 165 8.90 10.10 -0.23
C VAL A 165 8.37 10.77 1.05
N PRO A 166 8.70 12.03 1.39
CA PRO A 166 8.14 12.67 2.58
C PRO A 166 6.62 12.74 2.59
N ALA A 167 6.02 13.07 1.42
CA ALA A 167 4.58 13.15 1.28
C ALA A 167 3.93 11.78 1.41
N VAL A 168 4.54 10.72 0.83
CA VAL A 168 4.05 9.35 0.91
C VAL A 168 4.14 8.80 2.33
N ILE A 169 5.31 8.88 2.96
CA ILE A 169 5.53 8.36 4.32
C ILE A 169 4.57 9.02 5.31
N GLY A 170 4.50 10.35 5.31
CA GLY A 170 3.62 11.08 6.21
C GLY A 170 2.15 10.80 5.95
N SER A 171 1.73 10.68 4.68
CA SER A 171 0.35 10.35 4.34
C SER A 171 -0.02 8.92 4.75
N VAL A 172 0.84 7.94 4.48
CA VAL A 172 0.61 6.53 4.84
C VAL A 172 0.56 6.36 6.36
N PHE A 173 1.56 6.88 7.07
CA PHE A 173 1.64 6.79 8.52
C PHE A 173 0.42 7.47 9.18
N GLY A 174 0.13 8.72 8.80
CA GLY A 174 -0.99 9.47 9.36
C GLY A 174 -2.34 8.82 9.06
N LEU A 175 -2.52 8.28 7.85
CA LEU A 175 -3.75 7.59 7.46
C LEU A 175 -3.96 6.30 8.28
N LEU A 176 -2.92 5.50 8.45
CA LEU A 176 -3.00 4.26 9.23
C LEU A 176 -3.32 4.56 10.69
N VAL A 177 -2.55 5.44 11.33
CA VAL A 177 -2.76 5.82 12.73
C VAL A 177 -4.15 6.45 12.92
N GLY A 178 -4.50 7.43 12.08
CA GLY A 178 -5.79 8.11 12.16
C GLY A 178 -6.98 7.17 11.95
N THR A 179 -6.89 6.27 10.98
CA THR A 179 -7.97 5.30 10.69
C THR A 179 -8.16 4.29 11.83
N VAL A 180 -7.08 3.66 12.29
CA VAL A 180 -7.14 2.67 13.38
C VAL A 180 -7.69 3.32 14.66
N ALA A 181 -7.17 4.49 15.02
CA ALA A 181 -7.62 5.20 16.20
C ALA A 181 -9.06 5.72 16.09
N ALA A 182 -9.49 6.17 14.89
CA ALA A 182 -10.88 6.56 14.66
C ALA A 182 -11.86 5.38 14.80
N ILE A 183 -11.45 4.19 14.32
CA ILE A 183 -12.22 2.96 14.50
C ILE A 183 -12.31 2.62 16.00
N SER A 184 -11.20 2.73 16.74
CA SER A 184 -11.19 2.45 18.18
C SER A 184 -12.05 3.44 18.96
N ALA A 185 -11.97 4.74 18.67
CA ALA A 185 -12.78 5.76 19.33
C ALA A 185 -14.29 5.59 19.04
N LEU A 186 -14.65 5.47 17.75
CA LEU A 186 -16.04 5.28 17.34
C LEU A 186 -16.58 3.92 17.81
N GLY A 187 -15.77 2.87 17.74
CA GLY A 187 -16.11 1.53 18.22
C GLY A 187 -16.41 1.52 19.72
N GLY A 188 -15.59 2.18 20.54
CA GLY A 188 -15.83 2.32 21.97
C GLY A 188 -17.11 3.10 22.30
N LEU A 189 -17.37 4.20 21.56
CA LEU A 189 -18.62 4.95 21.71
C LEU A 189 -19.85 4.10 21.35
N LEU A 190 -19.79 3.38 20.24
CA LEU A 190 -20.88 2.52 19.79
C LEU A 190 -21.08 1.34 20.74
N ASP A 191 -20.01 0.79 21.29
CA ASP A 191 -20.04 -0.32 22.22
C ASP A 191 -20.82 0.06 23.50
N VAL A 192 -20.49 1.21 24.07
CA VAL A 192 -21.23 1.75 25.23
C VAL A 192 -22.68 2.10 24.88
N ALA A 193 -22.92 2.66 23.70
CA ALA A 193 -24.28 2.98 23.26
C ALA A 193 -25.17 1.74 23.07
N ILE A 194 -24.58 0.62 22.66
CA ILE A 194 -25.31 -0.64 22.36
C ILE A 194 -25.47 -1.50 23.63
N ARG A 195 -24.42 -1.63 24.43
CA ARG A 195 -24.39 -2.55 25.58
C ARG A 195 -24.59 -1.88 26.94
N GLY A 196 -24.50 -0.56 26.97
CA GLY A 196 -24.45 0.22 28.21
C GLY A 196 -23.05 0.19 28.84
N ASP A 197 -22.88 0.95 29.93
CA ASP A 197 -21.68 0.89 30.76
C ASP A 197 -21.71 -0.36 31.63
N THR A 198 -20.91 -1.36 31.28
CA THR A 198 -20.82 -2.63 32.03
C THR A 198 -19.77 -2.58 33.14
N SER A 199 -19.14 -1.43 33.40
CA SER A 199 -18.13 -1.25 34.45
C SER A 199 -18.74 -1.21 35.82
N LEU A 200 -19.03 -2.38 36.39
CA LEU A 200 -19.57 -2.53 37.77
C LEU A 200 -18.50 -2.39 38.85
N THR A 201 -17.24 -2.17 38.52
CA THR A 201 -16.14 -2.11 39.47
C THR A 201 -15.49 -0.74 39.53
N PRO A 202 -15.39 -0.09 40.72
CA PRO A 202 -14.78 1.24 40.89
C PRO A 202 -13.29 1.34 40.52
N TRP A 203 -12.63 0.20 40.32
CA TRP A 203 -11.20 0.09 40.04
C TRP A 203 -10.88 -0.06 38.56
N VAL A 204 -11.88 -0.20 37.68
CA VAL A 204 -11.72 -0.29 36.23
C VAL A 204 -11.77 1.10 35.62
N GLU A 205 -10.98 1.33 34.58
CA GLU A 205 -11.02 2.61 33.82
C GLU A 205 -12.45 2.90 33.35
N THR A 206 -12.88 4.16 33.53
CA THR A 206 -14.19 4.62 33.04
C THR A 206 -14.21 4.56 31.51
N TRP A 207 -15.32 4.17 30.91
CA TRP A 207 -15.50 3.92 29.48
C TRP A 207 -15.02 5.07 28.57
N TRP A 208 -15.12 6.32 29.02
CA TRP A 208 -14.74 7.50 28.23
C TRP A 208 -13.22 7.67 28.10
N GLN A 209 -12.41 7.14 29.03
CA GLN A 209 -10.95 7.31 29.01
C GLN A 209 -10.29 6.65 27.80
N PRO A 210 -10.51 5.36 27.50
CA PRO A 210 -9.96 4.73 26.28
C PRO A 210 -10.50 5.39 25.00
N VAL A 211 -11.75 5.85 24.99
CA VAL A 211 -12.35 6.55 23.87
C VAL A 211 -11.64 7.89 23.60
N LEU A 212 -11.43 8.71 24.65
CA LEU A 212 -10.72 9.99 24.50
C LEU A 212 -9.25 9.79 24.13
N ARG A 213 -8.57 8.77 24.68
CA ARG A 213 -7.21 8.44 24.26
C ARG A 213 -7.17 8.07 22.78
N ALA A 214 -8.07 7.23 22.33
CA ALA A 214 -8.20 6.89 20.91
C ALA A 214 -8.52 8.12 20.05
N LEU A 215 -9.34 9.04 20.53
CA LEU A 215 -9.65 10.28 19.83
C LEU A 215 -8.42 11.19 19.65
N VAL A 216 -7.54 11.29 20.67
CA VAL A 216 -6.25 12.00 20.55
C VAL A 216 -5.42 11.43 19.39
N TRP A 217 -5.30 10.10 19.34
CA TRP A 217 -4.59 9.44 18.26
C TRP A 217 -5.28 9.62 16.90
N ALA A 218 -6.60 9.58 16.85
CA ALA A 218 -7.37 9.78 15.62
C ALA A 218 -7.18 11.20 15.06
N VAL A 219 -7.28 12.21 15.91
CA VAL A 219 -7.07 13.61 15.52
C VAL A 219 -5.62 13.83 15.09
N GLY A 220 -4.65 13.36 15.90
CA GLY A 220 -3.23 13.51 15.58
C GLY A 220 -2.84 12.81 14.28
N GLY A 221 -3.22 11.56 14.10
CA GLY A 221 -2.96 10.80 12.88
C GLY A 221 -3.63 11.44 11.65
N SER A 222 -4.89 11.86 11.78
CA SER A 222 -5.61 12.55 10.70
C SER A 222 -4.98 13.89 10.35
N THR A 223 -4.44 14.62 11.33
CA THR A 223 -3.71 15.89 11.12
C THR A 223 -2.41 15.64 10.35
N VAL A 224 -1.65 14.60 10.71
CA VAL A 224 -0.43 14.22 9.98
C VAL A 224 -0.77 13.83 8.55
N TRP A 225 -1.81 13.00 8.35
CA TRP A 225 -2.28 12.65 7.02
C TRP A 225 -2.69 13.88 6.21
N TRP A 226 -3.56 14.72 6.77
CA TRP A 226 -4.06 15.93 6.12
C TRP A 226 -2.91 16.85 5.70
N TRP A 227 -1.93 17.06 6.60
CA TRP A 227 -0.77 17.90 6.33
C TRP A 227 0.02 17.40 5.12
N HIS A 228 0.39 16.11 5.09
CA HIS A 228 1.22 15.55 4.03
C HIS A 228 0.46 15.37 2.73
N TRP A 229 -0.82 14.99 2.81
CA TRP A 229 -1.65 14.76 1.64
C TRP A 229 -2.08 16.05 0.94
N PHE A 230 -2.51 17.07 1.68
CA PHE A 230 -2.99 18.34 1.12
C PHE A 230 -1.91 19.43 1.08
N ARG A 231 -1.29 19.76 2.23
CA ARG A 231 -0.26 20.81 2.32
C ARG A 231 1.08 20.37 1.77
N GLY A 232 1.48 19.12 2.00
CA GLY A 232 2.69 18.49 1.46
C GLY A 232 2.60 18.13 -0.02
N GLY A 233 1.43 18.32 -0.65
CA GLY A 233 1.24 18.12 -2.08
C GLY A 233 1.05 16.66 -2.52
N GLY A 234 1.01 15.68 -1.61
CA GLY A 234 0.86 14.26 -1.94
C GLY A 234 -0.31 13.97 -2.89
N ARG A 235 -1.43 14.68 -2.72
CA ARG A 235 -2.59 14.58 -3.60
C ARG A 235 -2.29 14.96 -5.05
N LYS A 236 -1.38 15.91 -5.30
CA LYS A 236 -1.03 16.43 -6.63
C LYS A 236 0.04 15.61 -7.33
N LEU A 237 0.89 14.90 -6.59
CA LEU A 237 1.95 14.07 -7.13
C LEU A 237 1.40 12.93 -7.98
N ARG A 238 2.06 12.65 -9.10
CA ARG A 238 1.68 11.62 -10.08
C ARG A 238 2.80 10.60 -10.28
N THR A 239 3.46 10.22 -9.20
CA THR A 239 4.55 9.24 -9.21
C THR A 239 4.02 7.84 -8.92
N ALA A 240 4.79 6.82 -9.34
CA ALA A 240 4.45 5.43 -9.10
C ALA A 240 4.35 5.10 -7.59
N LEU A 241 5.22 5.71 -6.76
CA LEU A 241 5.23 5.48 -5.32
C LEU A 241 3.94 5.99 -4.66
N VAL A 242 3.48 7.19 -5.05
CA VAL A 242 2.21 7.74 -4.54
C VAL A 242 1.01 6.89 -5.00
N ASP A 243 1.03 6.40 -6.24
CA ASP A 243 -0.03 5.54 -6.76
C ASP A 243 -0.07 4.19 -6.04
N VAL A 244 1.09 3.58 -5.76
CA VAL A 244 1.21 2.35 -4.97
C VAL A 244 0.70 2.56 -3.54
N ALA A 245 1.08 3.66 -2.87
CA ALA A 245 0.61 3.98 -1.53
C ALA A 245 -0.91 4.20 -1.50
N LEU A 246 -1.45 4.93 -2.47
CA LEU A 246 -2.89 5.17 -2.60
C LEU A 246 -3.66 3.87 -2.81
N ILE A 247 -3.17 2.98 -3.68
CA ILE A 247 -3.82 1.69 -3.96
C ILE A 247 -3.64 0.73 -2.78
N GLY A 248 -2.43 0.60 -2.22
CA GLY A 248 -2.12 -0.35 -1.16
C GLY A 248 -2.79 0.00 0.18
N VAL A 249 -2.71 1.27 0.60
CA VAL A 249 -3.25 1.68 1.90
C VAL A 249 -4.65 2.26 1.76
N GLY A 250 -4.83 3.22 0.86
CA GLY A 250 -6.12 3.93 0.74
C GLY A 250 -7.24 3.09 0.14
N ILE A 251 -6.93 2.09 -0.71
CA ILE A 251 -7.95 1.26 -1.38
C ILE A 251 -7.93 -0.17 -0.86
N PHE A 252 -6.79 -0.85 -0.87
CA PHE A 252 -6.70 -2.26 -0.49
C PHE A 252 -6.93 -2.45 1.02
N ALA A 253 -6.12 -1.82 1.88
CA ALA A 253 -6.26 -1.98 3.33
C ALA A 253 -7.61 -1.43 3.84
N ALA A 254 -8.03 -0.24 3.36
CA ALA A 254 -9.32 0.33 3.72
C ALA A 254 -10.50 -0.51 3.21
N GLY A 255 -10.38 -1.12 2.03
CA GLY A 255 -11.38 -2.05 1.48
C GLY A 255 -11.53 -3.32 2.32
N ILE A 256 -10.40 -3.90 2.77
CA ILE A 256 -10.42 -5.04 3.72
C ILE A 256 -11.14 -4.64 4.99
N THR A 257 -10.77 -3.50 5.59
CA THR A 257 -11.38 -3.00 6.83
C THR A 257 -12.88 -2.78 6.68
N ALA A 258 -13.32 -2.17 5.58
CA ALA A 258 -14.73 -1.92 5.30
C ALA A 258 -15.53 -3.21 5.13
N LEU A 259 -15.03 -4.15 4.32
CA LEU A 259 -15.71 -5.42 4.06
C LEU A 259 -15.72 -6.34 5.28
N ALA A 260 -14.61 -6.38 6.04
CA ALA A 260 -14.55 -7.14 7.28
C ALA A 260 -15.55 -6.60 8.31
N GLY A 261 -15.57 -5.28 8.53
CA GLY A 261 -16.53 -4.64 9.42
C GLY A 261 -17.99 -4.92 8.99
N ALA A 262 -18.31 -4.73 7.71
CA ALA A 262 -19.63 -5.02 7.17
C ALA A 262 -20.00 -6.52 7.30
N GLY A 263 -19.04 -7.42 7.06
CA GLY A 263 -19.21 -8.85 7.25
C GLY A 263 -19.57 -9.22 8.69
N VAL A 264 -18.84 -8.65 9.67
CA VAL A 264 -19.12 -8.88 11.09
C VAL A 264 -20.49 -8.31 11.49
N VAL A 265 -20.88 -7.13 10.97
CA VAL A 265 -22.22 -6.57 11.22
C VAL A 265 -23.30 -7.53 10.71
N VAL A 266 -23.21 -7.99 9.46
CA VAL A 266 -24.15 -8.96 8.90
C VAL A 266 -24.14 -10.26 9.69
N PHE A 267 -22.97 -10.73 10.11
CA PHE A 267 -22.83 -11.93 10.94
C PHE A 267 -23.58 -11.80 12.27
N VAL A 268 -23.40 -10.69 12.99
CA VAL A 268 -24.11 -10.45 14.27
C VAL A 268 -25.63 -10.40 14.03
N LEU A 269 -26.09 -9.73 12.99
CA LEU A 269 -27.51 -9.68 12.65
C LEU A 269 -28.08 -11.07 12.32
N LEU A 270 -27.36 -11.89 11.59
CA LEU A 270 -27.74 -13.27 11.31
C LEU A 270 -27.76 -14.12 12.59
N ARG A 271 -26.79 -13.96 13.49
CA ARG A 271 -26.80 -14.65 14.78
C ARG A 271 -28.01 -14.24 15.62
N MET A 272 -28.31 -12.94 15.69
CA MET A 272 -29.50 -12.47 16.40
C MET A 272 -30.82 -13.04 15.83
N ALA A 273 -30.87 -13.33 14.52
CA ALA A 273 -32.03 -13.89 13.88
C ALA A 273 -32.14 -15.42 14.06
N PHE A 274 -31.02 -16.14 13.95
CA PHE A 274 -31.00 -17.60 13.77
C PHE A 274 -30.23 -18.38 14.83
N ASP A 275 -29.42 -17.74 15.67
CA ASP A 275 -28.49 -18.41 16.60
C ASP A 275 -28.36 -17.59 17.89
N ARG A 276 -29.38 -17.62 18.73
CA ARG A 276 -29.43 -16.87 19.99
C ARG A 276 -28.88 -17.67 21.18
N ASP A 277 -28.01 -18.63 20.91
CA ASP A 277 -27.34 -19.40 21.94
C ASP A 277 -26.28 -18.52 22.63
N GLY A 278 -26.56 -18.02 23.84
CA GLY A 278 -25.67 -17.18 24.63
C GLY A 278 -26.28 -15.84 25.07
N PRO A 279 -25.62 -15.17 26.02
CA PRO A 279 -26.10 -13.89 26.52
C PRO A 279 -26.03 -12.81 25.43
N MET A 280 -27.02 -11.92 25.41
CA MET A 280 -27.12 -10.84 24.42
C MET A 280 -25.91 -9.91 24.44
N SER A 281 -25.27 -9.71 25.58
CA SER A 281 -24.06 -8.91 25.74
C SER A 281 -22.86 -9.47 24.96
N GLU A 282 -22.73 -10.79 24.89
CA GLU A 282 -21.68 -11.46 24.10
C GLU A 282 -22.00 -11.42 22.59
N LEU A 283 -23.26 -11.61 22.23
CA LEU A 283 -23.70 -11.52 20.84
C LEU A 283 -23.47 -10.14 20.24
N LEU A 284 -23.74 -9.10 21.02
CA LEU A 284 -23.60 -7.70 20.60
C LEU A 284 -22.15 -7.17 20.74
N GLY A 285 -21.27 -7.86 21.48
CA GLY A 285 -19.89 -7.42 21.73
C GLY A 285 -19.11 -7.00 20.47
N PRO A 286 -19.14 -7.75 19.35
CA PRO A 286 -18.45 -7.38 18.13
C PRO A 286 -19.09 -6.22 17.35
N LEU A 287 -20.35 -5.83 17.65
CA LEU A 287 -21.15 -4.94 16.80
C LEU A 287 -20.61 -3.51 16.77
N GLY A 288 -20.27 -2.93 17.91
CA GLY A 288 -19.74 -1.57 18.00
C GLY A 288 -18.46 -1.38 17.18
N PRO A 289 -17.39 -2.15 17.43
CA PRO A 289 -16.16 -2.12 16.62
C PRO A 289 -16.39 -2.43 15.14
N ALA A 290 -17.29 -3.35 14.81
CA ALA A 290 -17.58 -3.71 13.42
C ALA A 290 -18.29 -2.58 12.65
N LEU A 291 -19.24 -1.91 13.26
CA LEU A 291 -19.90 -0.73 12.68
C LEU A 291 -18.91 0.40 12.47
N ALA A 292 -18.02 0.65 13.43
CA ALA A 292 -16.97 1.63 13.32
C ALA A 292 -16.01 1.30 12.16
N ALA A 293 -15.56 0.04 12.07
CA ALA A 293 -14.68 -0.42 10.99
C ALA A 293 -15.36 -0.31 9.62
N ALA A 294 -16.63 -0.70 9.52
CA ALA A 294 -17.42 -0.57 8.28
C ALA A 294 -17.57 0.90 7.87
N ALA A 295 -17.91 1.79 8.80
CA ALA A 295 -18.13 3.22 8.53
C ALA A 295 -16.83 3.94 8.15
N VAL A 296 -15.82 3.91 9.03
CA VAL A 296 -14.53 4.58 8.81
C VAL A 296 -13.79 3.97 7.63
N GLY A 297 -13.73 2.64 7.54
CA GLY A 297 -13.13 1.93 6.42
C GLY A 297 -13.77 2.30 5.08
N SER A 298 -15.10 2.34 5.01
CA SER A 298 -15.85 2.72 3.79
C SER A 298 -15.59 4.18 3.41
N LEU A 299 -15.52 5.09 4.39
CA LEU A 299 -15.21 6.51 4.14
C LEU A 299 -13.82 6.68 3.52
N VAL A 300 -12.80 6.06 4.13
CA VAL A 300 -11.41 6.08 3.65
C VAL A 300 -11.33 5.45 2.26
N TRP A 301 -11.94 4.28 2.09
CA TRP A 301 -11.97 3.56 0.82
C TRP A 301 -12.63 4.36 -0.30
N ARG A 302 -13.83 4.92 -0.04
CA ARG A 302 -14.54 5.76 -1.01
C ARG A 302 -13.72 6.98 -1.42
N TYR A 303 -13.15 7.71 -0.44
CA TYR A 303 -12.33 8.88 -0.70
C TYR A 303 -11.15 8.57 -1.62
N HIS A 304 -10.39 7.50 -1.32
CA HIS A 304 -9.20 7.15 -2.11
C HIS A 304 -9.56 6.54 -3.46
N ARG A 305 -10.68 5.83 -3.59
CA ARG A 305 -11.20 5.38 -4.90
C ARG A 305 -11.57 6.56 -5.80
N VAL A 306 -12.27 7.55 -5.28
CA VAL A 306 -12.59 8.77 -6.04
C VAL A 306 -11.30 9.50 -6.43
N SER A 307 -10.36 9.64 -5.50
CA SER A 307 -9.05 10.23 -5.80
C SER A 307 -8.28 9.46 -6.87
N GLY A 308 -8.30 8.12 -6.84
CA GLY A 308 -7.67 7.24 -7.83
C GLY A 308 -8.35 7.32 -9.22
N ALA A 309 -9.67 7.54 -9.26
CA ALA A 309 -10.42 7.65 -10.52
C ALA A 309 -10.00 8.87 -11.37
N HIS A 310 -9.51 9.93 -10.73
CA HIS A 310 -9.03 11.15 -11.38
C HIS A 310 -7.53 11.12 -11.73
N ARG A 311 -6.88 9.95 -11.55
CA ARG A 311 -5.48 9.73 -11.90
C ARG A 311 -5.35 9.07 -13.28
N SER A 312 -4.23 8.42 -13.53
CA SER A 312 -3.98 7.73 -14.80
C SER A 312 -4.98 6.59 -15.04
N VAL A 313 -5.14 6.21 -16.31
CA VAL A 313 -5.96 5.04 -16.69
C VAL A 313 -5.45 3.77 -15.99
N ALA A 314 -4.12 3.64 -15.86
CA ALA A 314 -3.49 2.51 -15.17
C ALA A 314 -3.86 2.46 -13.68
N THR A 315 -3.77 3.59 -12.96
CA THR A 315 -4.13 3.71 -11.53
C THR A 315 -5.60 3.40 -11.30
N ARG A 316 -6.50 3.93 -12.16
CA ARG A 316 -7.93 3.66 -12.08
C ARG A 316 -8.25 2.17 -12.27
N ARG A 317 -7.62 1.53 -13.27
CA ARG A 317 -7.78 0.09 -13.53
C ARG A 317 -7.22 -0.75 -12.37
N ALA A 318 -6.04 -0.42 -11.86
CA ALA A 318 -5.46 -1.10 -10.70
C ALA A 318 -6.37 -0.99 -9.47
N SER A 319 -6.94 0.19 -9.20
CA SER A 319 -7.93 0.39 -8.13
C SER A 319 -9.16 -0.52 -8.27
N GLN A 320 -9.68 -0.68 -9.48
CA GLN A 320 -10.83 -1.57 -9.75
C GLN A 320 -10.45 -3.04 -9.54
N LEU A 321 -9.29 -3.47 -10.05
CA LEU A 321 -8.80 -4.84 -9.90
C LEU A 321 -8.54 -5.19 -8.44
N VAL A 322 -7.90 -4.29 -7.67
CA VAL A 322 -7.66 -4.49 -6.24
C VAL A 322 -8.97 -4.58 -5.47
N THR A 323 -9.93 -3.70 -5.75
CA THR A 323 -11.28 -3.78 -5.15
C THR A 323 -11.96 -5.11 -5.46
N SER A 324 -11.90 -5.54 -6.72
CA SER A 324 -12.44 -6.84 -7.14
C SER A 324 -11.75 -8.01 -6.42
N GLY A 325 -10.42 -7.94 -6.27
CA GLY A 325 -9.63 -8.98 -5.60
C GLY A 325 -9.98 -9.16 -4.13
N VAL A 326 -10.07 -8.05 -3.37
CA VAL A 326 -10.46 -8.08 -1.95
C VAL A 326 -11.86 -8.68 -1.78
N ALA A 327 -12.82 -8.22 -2.59
CA ALA A 327 -14.18 -8.70 -2.52
C ALA A 327 -14.32 -10.18 -2.95
N LEU A 328 -13.54 -10.62 -3.94
CA LEU A 328 -13.46 -12.02 -4.36
C LEU A 328 -12.91 -12.90 -3.24
N ALA A 329 -11.84 -12.46 -2.55
CA ALA A 329 -11.29 -13.21 -1.44
C ALA A 329 -12.33 -13.42 -0.32
N ALA A 330 -13.09 -12.36 0.03
CA ALA A 330 -14.18 -12.46 0.99
C ALA A 330 -15.29 -13.43 0.51
N ALA A 331 -15.72 -13.33 -0.75
CA ALA A 331 -16.76 -14.21 -1.29
C ALA A 331 -16.30 -15.68 -1.35
N ALA A 332 -15.07 -15.94 -1.81
CA ALA A 332 -14.49 -17.28 -1.88
C ALA A 332 -14.33 -17.91 -0.50
N SER A 333 -13.85 -17.13 0.50
CA SER A 333 -13.78 -17.56 1.89
C SER A 333 -15.17 -17.93 2.41
N GLY A 334 -16.19 -17.12 2.11
CA GLY A 334 -17.58 -17.42 2.46
C GLY A 334 -18.06 -18.75 1.89
N ILE A 335 -17.80 -19.03 0.60
CA ILE A 335 -18.15 -20.31 -0.04
C ILE A 335 -17.46 -21.49 0.67
N GLY A 336 -16.14 -21.38 0.92
CA GLY A 336 -15.40 -22.44 1.60
C GLY A 336 -15.90 -22.75 3.01
N VAL A 337 -16.24 -21.68 3.77
CA VAL A 337 -16.81 -21.82 5.11
C VAL A 337 -18.21 -22.43 5.08
N ILE A 338 -19.07 -22.05 4.13
CA ILE A 338 -20.41 -22.65 3.96
C ILE A 338 -20.28 -24.14 3.69
N ILE A 339 -19.41 -24.56 2.76
CA ILE A 339 -19.18 -25.97 2.46
C ILE A 339 -18.70 -26.74 3.70
N ASN A 340 -17.71 -26.17 4.42
CA ASN A 340 -17.24 -26.78 5.66
C ASN A 340 -18.36 -26.94 6.70
N ALA A 341 -19.22 -25.94 6.88
CA ALA A 341 -20.32 -25.97 7.82
C ALA A 341 -21.41 -26.96 7.41
N THR A 342 -21.79 -27.01 6.12
CA THR A 342 -22.78 -27.97 5.61
C THR A 342 -22.32 -29.41 5.75
N LEU A 343 -21.04 -29.69 5.50
CA LEU A 343 -20.45 -31.01 5.73
C LEU A 343 -20.42 -31.36 7.23
N ALA A 344 -20.17 -30.39 8.12
CA ALA A 344 -20.26 -30.62 9.56
C ALA A 344 -21.66 -31.01 10.02
N ILE A 345 -22.70 -30.36 9.50
CA ILE A 345 -24.11 -30.71 9.80
C ILE A 345 -24.44 -32.13 9.32
N ALA A 346 -23.91 -32.53 8.15
CA ALA A 346 -24.15 -33.85 7.59
C ALA A 346 -23.51 -34.98 8.44
N VAL A 347 -22.38 -34.73 9.10
CA VAL A 347 -21.66 -35.73 9.92
C VAL A 347 -22.26 -35.85 11.34
N SER A 348 -22.61 -34.72 11.92
CA SER A 348 -23.13 -34.63 13.28
C SER A 348 -24.39 -33.74 13.32
N PRO A 349 -25.56 -34.28 13.05
CA PRO A 349 -26.81 -33.50 13.08
C PRO A 349 -27.09 -32.85 14.44
N LEU A 350 -26.54 -33.43 15.51
CA LEU A 350 -26.60 -32.91 16.90
C LEU A 350 -25.42 -31.98 17.25
N ALA A 351 -24.55 -31.66 16.28
CA ALA A 351 -23.46 -30.71 16.49
C ALA A 351 -24.03 -29.33 16.89
N GLY A 352 -23.74 -28.95 18.13
CA GLY A 352 -24.30 -27.77 18.78
C GLY A 352 -24.01 -26.45 18.07
N GLY A 353 -24.33 -25.32 18.72
CA GLY A 353 -24.33 -23.95 18.19
C GLY A 353 -23.10 -23.54 17.37
N GLY A 354 -21.92 -24.14 17.58
CA GLY A 354 -20.69 -23.80 16.85
C GLY A 354 -20.77 -24.02 15.32
N THR A 355 -21.49 -25.06 14.85
CA THR A 355 -21.62 -25.30 13.40
C THR A 355 -22.56 -24.31 12.73
N ARG A 356 -23.67 -23.95 13.43
CA ARG A 356 -24.60 -22.92 12.97
C ARG A 356 -23.89 -21.56 12.88
N THR A 357 -23.16 -21.17 13.92
CA THR A 357 -22.36 -19.96 13.95
C THR A 357 -21.37 -19.90 12.78
N LEU A 358 -20.70 -21.02 12.47
CA LEU A 358 -19.77 -21.11 11.32
C LEU A 358 -20.51 -20.90 10.00
N LEU A 359 -21.68 -21.51 9.81
CA LEU A 359 -22.51 -21.35 8.60
C LEU A 359 -22.91 -19.88 8.40
N LEU A 360 -23.40 -19.24 9.47
CA LEU A 360 -23.79 -17.81 9.43
C LEU A 360 -22.59 -16.90 9.10
N GLY A 361 -21.38 -17.24 9.60
CA GLY A 361 -20.14 -16.55 9.24
C GLY A 361 -19.81 -16.67 7.76
N GLY A 362 -19.95 -17.86 7.18
CA GLY A 362 -19.79 -18.09 5.75
C GLY A 362 -20.79 -17.31 4.89
N ILE A 363 -22.07 -17.36 5.28
CA ILE A 363 -23.15 -16.62 4.60
C ILE A 363 -22.90 -15.11 4.65
N SER A 364 -22.49 -14.56 5.81
CA SER A 364 -22.21 -13.14 5.96
C SER A 364 -21.04 -12.66 5.07
N SER A 365 -19.96 -13.45 5.01
CA SER A 365 -18.81 -13.16 4.16
C SER A 365 -19.18 -13.17 2.67
N LEU A 366 -19.97 -14.15 2.24
CA LEU A 366 -20.47 -14.24 0.86
C LEU A 366 -21.46 -13.12 0.54
N ALA A 367 -22.37 -12.79 1.46
CA ALA A 367 -23.38 -11.74 1.28
C ALA A 367 -22.77 -10.35 1.12
N VAL A 368 -21.63 -10.08 1.78
CA VAL A 368 -20.89 -8.80 1.64
C VAL A 368 -19.92 -8.85 0.47
N GLY A 369 -19.10 -9.89 0.36
CA GLY A 369 -18.06 -10.00 -0.67
C GLY A 369 -18.63 -10.20 -2.07
N GLY A 370 -19.67 -11.03 -2.22
CA GLY A 370 -20.27 -11.38 -3.50
C GLY A 370 -20.79 -10.20 -4.32
N PRO A 371 -21.70 -9.36 -3.78
CA PRO A 371 -22.22 -8.19 -4.48
C PRO A 371 -21.14 -7.17 -4.83
N VAL A 372 -20.20 -6.91 -3.92
CA VAL A 372 -19.09 -5.97 -4.17
C VAL A 372 -18.18 -6.49 -5.28
N TRP A 373 -17.84 -7.78 -5.25
CA TRP A 373 -17.07 -8.41 -6.34
C TRP A 373 -17.84 -8.35 -7.66
N TRP A 374 -19.10 -8.71 -7.65
CA TRP A 374 -19.94 -8.67 -8.84
C TRP A 374 -19.98 -7.30 -9.48
N GLN A 375 -20.13 -6.25 -8.67
CA GLN A 375 -20.16 -4.86 -9.15
C GLN A 375 -18.79 -4.37 -9.63
N ALA A 376 -17.72 -4.66 -8.87
CA ALA A 376 -16.36 -4.25 -9.23
C ALA A 376 -15.86 -4.96 -10.50
N TRP A 377 -16.32 -6.19 -10.76
CA TRP A 377 -15.92 -7.00 -11.90
C TRP A 377 -16.77 -6.75 -13.16
N LYS A 378 -17.90 -6.04 -13.08
CA LYS A 378 -18.75 -5.71 -14.26
C LYS A 378 -17.96 -5.19 -15.46
N PRO A 379 -17.06 -4.20 -15.34
CA PRO A 379 -16.27 -3.72 -16.47
C PRO A 379 -15.37 -4.78 -17.09
N GLY A 380 -14.93 -5.75 -16.30
CA GLY A 380 -14.12 -6.87 -16.74
C GLY A 380 -14.87 -7.95 -17.52
N ARG A 381 -16.19 -7.97 -17.50
CA ARG A 381 -17.02 -8.93 -18.23
C ARG A 381 -17.39 -8.50 -19.63
N GLN A 382 -17.19 -7.24 -19.98
CA GLN A 382 -17.44 -6.77 -21.33
C GLN A 382 -16.56 -7.52 -22.34
N PRO A 383 -17.06 -7.83 -23.54
CA PRO A 383 -16.25 -8.45 -24.60
C PRO A 383 -15.00 -7.61 -24.84
N GLN A 384 -13.85 -8.27 -24.79
CA GLN A 384 -12.55 -7.63 -25.02
C GLN A 384 -12.09 -8.02 -26.43
N THR A 385 -11.56 -7.05 -27.18
CA THR A 385 -10.79 -7.30 -28.39
C THR A 385 -9.31 -7.38 -28.02
N ALA A 386 -8.48 -7.99 -28.87
CA ALA A 386 -7.05 -8.12 -28.60
C ALA A 386 -6.36 -6.78 -28.28
N GLU A 387 -6.81 -5.70 -28.94
CA GLU A 387 -6.28 -4.34 -28.76
C GLU A 387 -6.70 -3.69 -27.44
N THR A 388 -7.79 -4.14 -26.84
CA THR A 388 -8.38 -3.51 -25.63
C THR A 388 -7.98 -4.20 -24.34
N ILE A 389 -7.31 -5.39 -24.40
CA ILE A 389 -6.87 -6.13 -23.21
C ILE A 389 -5.69 -5.42 -22.52
N PRO A 390 -5.88 -4.82 -21.34
CA PRO A 390 -4.82 -4.10 -20.67
C PRO A 390 -3.84 -5.06 -19.97
N PRO A 391 -2.53 -4.76 -19.92
CA PRO A 391 -1.53 -5.63 -19.31
C PRO A 391 -1.79 -5.93 -17.83
N GLY A 392 -2.28 -4.96 -17.06
CA GLY A 392 -2.62 -5.15 -15.64
C GLY A 392 -3.71 -6.20 -15.39
N ARG A 393 -4.62 -6.38 -16.35
CA ARG A 393 -5.65 -7.41 -16.26
C ARG A 393 -5.07 -8.83 -16.40
N ARG A 394 -4.10 -9.01 -17.30
CA ARG A 394 -3.39 -10.29 -17.43
C ARG A 394 -2.65 -10.66 -16.16
N VAL A 395 -1.94 -9.70 -15.57
CA VAL A 395 -1.27 -9.90 -14.28
C VAL A 395 -2.28 -10.30 -13.21
N TYR A 396 -3.40 -9.61 -13.12
CA TYR A 396 -4.48 -9.95 -12.18
C TYR A 396 -4.97 -11.40 -12.36
N LEU A 397 -5.29 -11.82 -13.60
CA LEU A 397 -5.78 -13.16 -13.88
C LEU A 397 -4.74 -14.24 -13.52
N ILE A 398 -3.45 -14.00 -13.85
CA ILE A 398 -2.35 -14.93 -13.54
C ILE A 398 -2.14 -15.02 -12.03
N VAL A 399 -2.15 -13.89 -11.32
CA VAL A 399 -1.95 -13.84 -9.86
C VAL A 399 -3.09 -14.58 -9.14
N PHE A 400 -4.35 -14.29 -9.48
CA PHE A 400 -5.49 -14.95 -8.83
C PHE A 400 -5.57 -16.43 -9.19
N PHE A 401 -5.31 -16.81 -10.45
CA PHE A 401 -5.18 -18.19 -10.85
C PHE A 401 -4.06 -18.89 -10.08
N GLY A 402 -2.85 -18.30 -10.06
CA GLY A 402 -1.68 -18.89 -9.42
C GLY A 402 -1.86 -19.07 -7.92
N ILE A 403 -2.29 -18.01 -7.21
CA ILE A 403 -2.52 -18.08 -5.76
C ILE A 403 -3.61 -19.11 -5.44
N SER A 404 -4.74 -19.10 -6.14
CA SER A 404 -5.82 -20.04 -5.89
C SER A 404 -5.44 -21.47 -6.25
N ALA A 405 -4.62 -21.70 -7.28
CA ALA A 405 -4.10 -23.03 -7.62
C ALA A 405 -3.15 -23.56 -6.53
N VAL A 406 -2.26 -22.71 -5.99
CA VAL A 406 -1.39 -23.08 -4.86
C VAL A 406 -2.20 -23.42 -3.62
N VAL A 407 -3.21 -22.60 -3.29
CA VAL A 407 -4.11 -22.86 -2.15
C VAL A 407 -4.86 -24.18 -2.34
N ALA A 408 -5.38 -24.45 -3.56
CA ALA A 408 -6.04 -25.71 -3.88
C ALA A 408 -5.09 -26.91 -3.75
N LEU A 409 -3.84 -26.78 -4.20
CA LEU A 409 -2.80 -27.82 -4.05
C LEU A 409 -2.51 -28.11 -2.58
N ILE A 410 -2.31 -27.04 -1.77
CA ILE A 410 -2.10 -27.20 -0.32
C ILE A 410 -3.29 -27.89 0.33
N ALA A 411 -4.53 -27.48 0.00
CA ALA A 411 -5.73 -28.10 0.52
C ALA A 411 -5.81 -29.59 0.14
N LEU A 412 -5.46 -29.94 -1.10
CA LEU A 412 -5.41 -31.32 -1.59
C LEU A 412 -4.37 -32.17 -0.83
N LEU A 413 -3.18 -31.60 -0.59
CA LEU A 413 -2.14 -32.27 0.19
C LEU A 413 -2.58 -32.51 1.63
N VAL A 414 -3.24 -31.52 2.25
CA VAL A 414 -3.80 -31.68 3.60
C VAL A 414 -4.88 -32.77 3.62
N ILE A 415 -5.77 -32.82 2.63
CA ILE A 415 -6.76 -33.89 2.52
C ILE A 415 -6.07 -35.24 2.41
N GLY A 416 -5.11 -35.38 1.50
CA GLY A 416 -4.34 -36.61 1.34
C GLY A 416 -3.67 -37.06 2.64
N PHE A 417 -2.99 -36.13 3.33
CA PHE A 417 -2.36 -36.38 4.63
C PHE A 417 -3.40 -36.91 5.65
N ARG A 418 -4.56 -36.24 5.79
CA ARG A 418 -5.62 -36.65 6.72
C ARG A 418 -6.24 -38.02 6.38
N ILE A 419 -6.35 -38.34 5.09
CA ILE A 419 -6.80 -39.65 4.65
C ILE A 419 -5.78 -40.74 5.04
N PHE A 420 -4.50 -40.55 4.76
CA PHE A 420 -3.48 -41.52 5.14
C PHE A 420 -3.31 -41.64 6.65
N GLU A 421 -3.36 -40.55 7.40
CA GLU A 421 -3.35 -40.55 8.87
C GLU A 421 -4.50 -41.40 9.43
N TYR A 422 -5.71 -41.29 8.84
CA TYR A 422 -6.87 -42.09 9.23
C TYR A 422 -6.71 -43.57 8.86
N LEU A 423 -6.22 -43.88 7.65
CA LEU A 423 -6.06 -45.24 7.15
C LEU A 423 -4.97 -46.03 7.90
N LEU A 424 -3.91 -45.35 8.37
CA LEU A 424 -2.80 -45.95 9.10
C LEU A 424 -3.13 -46.19 10.60
N GLY A 425 -4.35 -45.89 11.04
CA GLY A 425 -4.84 -46.21 12.38
C GLY A 425 -4.25 -45.39 13.54
N ASN A 426 -3.50 -44.34 13.24
CA ASN A 426 -2.85 -43.50 14.26
C ASN A 426 -3.79 -42.53 14.98
N VAL A 427 -5.10 -42.65 14.77
CA VAL A 427 -6.03 -41.61 15.24
C VAL A 427 -7.26 -42.23 15.92
N THR A 428 -7.34 -42.02 17.21
CA THR A 428 -8.52 -42.40 18.02
C THR A 428 -9.58 -41.30 17.97
N GLY A 429 -10.77 -41.64 17.44
CA GLY A 429 -11.98 -40.81 17.50
C GLY A 429 -12.22 -39.88 16.28
N GLY A 430 -13.48 -39.63 15.97
CA GLY A 430 -13.99 -38.79 14.90
C GLY A 430 -14.04 -39.45 13.51
N SER A 431 -14.97 -38.98 12.66
CA SER A 431 -15.10 -39.47 11.28
C SER A 431 -14.02 -38.87 10.37
N LEU A 432 -13.67 -39.59 9.29
CA LEU A 432 -12.78 -39.05 8.26
C LEU A 432 -13.28 -37.71 7.71
N LEU A 433 -14.60 -37.59 7.53
CA LEU A 433 -15.23 -36.39 6.98
C LEU A 433 -15.05 -35.19 7.90
N ASP A 434 -15.08 -35.33 9.23
CA ASP A 434 -14.77 -34.26 10.19
C ASP A 434 -13.35 -33.68 10.00
N ARG A 435 -12.41 -34.54 9.63
CA ARG A 435 -10.99 -34.14 9.47
C ARG A 435 -10.73 -33.45 8.15
N VAL A 436 -11.48 -33.81 7.10
CA VAL A 436 -11.24 -33.29 5.74
C VAL A 436 -12.21 -32.18 5.33
N ARG A 437 -13.31 -31.94 6.07
CA ARG A 437 -14.36 -30.97 5.69
C ARG A 437 -13.83 -29.54 5.49
N ALA A 438 -12.96 -29.08 6.39
CA ALA A 438 -12.39 -27.73 6.29
C ALA A 438 -11.44 -27.58 5.08
N PRO A 439 -10.43 -28.44 4.86
CA PRO A 439 -9.62 -28.35 3.65
C PRO A 439 -10.42 -28.67 2.37
N LEU A 440 -11.49 -29.47 2.43
CA LEU A 440 -12.37 -29.70 1.28
C LEU A 440 -13.15 -28.43 0.89
N GLY A 441 -13.69 -27.70 1.87
CA GLY A 441 -14.31 -26.39 1.62
C GLY A 441 -13.34 -25.40 0.99
N LEU A 442 -12.10 -25.35 1.48
CA LEU A 442 -11.03 -24.51 0.92
C LEU A 442 -10.66 -24.94 -0.51
N LEU A 443 -10.55 -26.26 -0.77
CA LEU A 443 -10.26 -26.82 -2.08
C LEU A 443 -11.33 -26.42 -3.11
N VAL A 444 -12.60 -26.57 -2.77
CA VAL A 444 -13.70 -26.21 -3.67
C VAL A 444 -13.71 -24.71 -3.95
N ALA A 445 -13.59 -23.87 -2.92
CA ALA A 445 -13.57 -22.42 -3.11
C ALA A 445 -12.37 -21.96 -3.97
N ALA A 446 -11.15 -22.44 -3.66
CA ALA A 446 -9.95 -22.14 -4.43
C ALA A 446 -10.01 -22.72 -5.84
N GLY A 447 -10.55 -23.93 -6.01
CA GLY A 447 -10.77 -24.58 -7.31
C GLY A 447 -11.70 -23.77 -8.21
N LEU A 448 -12.83 -23.27 -7.68
CA LEU A 448 -13.77 -22.42 -8.41
C LEU A 448 -13.10 -21.11 -8.86
N VAL A 449 -12.36 -20.45 -7.97
CA VAL A 449 -11.62 -19.23 -8.30
C VAL A 449 -10.56 -19.51 -9.37
N SER A 450 -9.79 -20.59 -9.21
CA SER A 450 -8.76 -21.00 -10.16
C SER A 450 -9.35 -21.32 -11.53
N ALA A 451 -10.39 -22.15 -11.58
CA ALA A 451 -11.03 -22.55 -12.83
C ALA A 451 -11.64 -21.37 -13.58
N TYR A 452 -12.30 -20.45 -12.87
CA TYR A 452 -12.87 -19.24 -13.47
C TYR A 452 -11.80 -18.33 -14.09
N HIS A 453 -10.72 -18.04 -13.34
CA HIS A 453 -9.66 -17.15 -13.83
C HIS A 453 -8.82 -17.81 -14.94
N PHE A 454 -8.61 -19.11 -14.85
CA PHE A 454 -7.93 -19.87 -15.92
C PHE A 454 -8.76 -19.88 -17.22
N ALA A 455 -10.07 -20.15 -17.14
CA ALA A 455 -10.94 -20.14 -18.31
C ALA A 455 -10.94 -18.76 -18.99
N LEU A 456 -10.99 -17.70 -18.19
CA LEU A 456 -10.95 -16.32 -18.70
C LEU A 456 -9.58 -15.97 -19.31
N TRP A 457 -8.49 -16.34 -18.64
CA TRP A 457 -7.14 -16.17 -19.15
C TRP A 457 -6.92 -16.92 -20.46
N ARG A 458 -7.35 -18.18 -20.54
CA ARG A 458 -7.26 -19.00 -21.77
C ARG A 458 -8.01 -18.37 -22.94
N ARG A 459 -9.21 -17.84 -22.68
CA ARG A 459 -10.00 -17.13 -23.70
C ARG A 459 -9.31 -15.87 -24.20
N GLU A 460 -8.78 -15.05 -23.29
CA GLU A 460 -8.07 -13.83 -23.65
C GLU A 460 -6.75 -14.13 -24.39
N HIS A 461 -6.03 -15.18 -23.99
CA HIS A 461 -4.81 -15.61 -24.66
C HIS A 461 -5.09 -16.05 -26.09
N ALA A 462 -6.15 -16.81 -26.32
CA ALA A 462 -6.57 -17.22 -27.66
C ALA A 462 -6.85 -16.02 -28.59
N LEU A 463 -7.51 -14.98 -28.07
CA LEU A 463 -7.76 -13.74 -28.84
C LEU A 463 -6.47 -13.03 -29.22
N LEU A 464 -5.47 -13.02 -28.37
CA LEU A 464 -4.18 -12.40 -28.64
C LEU A 464 -3.35 -13.16 -29.68
N VAL A 465 -3.37 -14.48 -29.60
CA VAL A 465 -2.71 -15.35 -30.57
C VAL A 465 -3.38 -15.21 -31.95
N ALA A 466 -4.70 -15.16 -32.00
CA ALA A 466 -5.45 -14.95 -33.24
C ALA A 466 -5.20 -13.57 -33.89
N ALA A 467 -4.95 -12.55 -33.07
CA ALA A 467 -4.66 -11.19 -33.54
C ALA A 467 -3.20 -10.96 -33.95
N SER A 468 -2.29 -11.93 -33.73
CA SER A 468 -0.87 -11.87 -34.11
C SER A 468 -0.52 -12.79 -35.27
N PRO A 469 -0.95 -12.50 -36.49
CA PRO A 469 -0.75 -13.41 -37.63
C PRO A 469 0.73 -13.59 -38.07
N ALA A 470 1.59 -12.64 -37.71
CA ALA A 470 2.99 -12.64 -38.14
C ALA A 470 3.88 -13.70 -37.46
N GLN A 471 3.53 -14.17 -36.25
CA GLN A 471 4.35 -15.16 -35.52
C GLN A 471 4.02 -16.61 -35.88
N ALA A 472 2.82 -16.89 -36.37
CA ALA A 472 2.43 -18.24 -36.81
C ALA A 472 3.21 -18.69 -38.06
N HIS A 473 3.58 -17.78 -38.95
CA HIS A 473 4.39 -18.08 -40.13
C HIS A 473 5.86 -18.34 -39.78
N THR A 474 6.43 -17.68 -38.79
CA THR A 474 7.84 -17.83 -38.42
C THR A 474 8.11 -19.19 -37.75
N ILE A 475 7.20 -19.66 -36.90
CA ILE A 475 7.34 -20.97 -36.23
C ILE A 475 7.16 -22.13 -37.26
N ARG A 476 6.26 -21.96 -38.23
CA ARG A 476 6.05 -22.97 -39.27
C ARG A 476 7.22 -23.06 -40.25
N GLN A 477 7.94 -21.96 -40.51
CA GLN A 477 9.15 -21.96 -41.33
C GLN A 477 10.36 -22.53 -40.60
N VAL A 478 10.48 -22.35 -39.28
CA VAL A 478 11.59 -22.90 -38.48
C VAL A 478 11.45 -24.42 -38.36
N THR A 479 10.24 -24.94 -38.13
CA THR A 479 10.02 -26.39 -38.03
C THR A 479 10.17 -27.13 -39.38
N SER A 480 9.91 -26.49 -40.52
CA SER A 480 10.11 -27.10 -41.83
C SER A 480 11.57 -27.12 -42.27
N ARG A 481 12.44 -26.29 -41.70
CA ARG A 481 13.88 -26.28 -42.02
C ARG A 481 14.69 -27.40 -41.37
N TRP A 482 14.19 -28.03 -40.34
CA TRP A 482 14.90 -29.12 -39.63
C TRP A 482 14.77 -30.50 -40.28
N TRP A 483 13.91 -30.67 -41.31
CA TRP A 483 13.65 -31.94 -41.99
C TRP A 483 13.90 -31.92 -43.49
N GLN A 484 14.80 -31.07 -44.02
CA GLN A 484 15.26 -31.21 -45.40
C GLN A 484 16.55 -32.05 -45.44
N PRO A 485 16.56 -33.21 -46.11
CA PRO A 485 17.78 -33.96 -46.33
C PRO A 485 18.74 -33.14 -47.22
N PRO A 486 20.07 -33.30 -47.06
CA PRO A 486 21.04 -32.49 -47.79
C PRO A 486 20.94 -32.76 -49.30
N THR A 487 20.41 -31.80 -50.02
CA THR A 487 20.48 -31.81 -51.50
C THR A 487 21.90 -31.48 -51.93
N ARG A 488 22.49 -32.37 -52.73
CA ARG A 488 23.81 -32.21 -53.32
C ARG A 488 23.88 -30.87 -54.05
N THR A 489 24.79 -30.02 -53.66
CA THR A 489 25.11 -28.74 -54.26
C THR A 489 25.88 -28.98 -55.54
N CYS A 490 25.25 -28.78 -56.71
CA CYS A 490 25.94 -28.51 -57.95
C CYS A 490 26.42 -27.05 -57.93
N CYS A 491 27.70 -26.84 -58.21
CA CYS A 491 28.33 -25.50 -58.21
C CYS A 491 27.63 -24.57 -59.24
N PRO A 492 27.30 -23.35 -58.90
CA PRO A 492 26.85 -22.36 -59.87
C PRO A 492 28.03 -21.68 -60.53
N ARG A 493 27.94 -21.59 -61.90
CA ARG A 493 28.81 -20.79 -62.74
C ARG A 493 28.83 -19.32 -62.30
N PRO A 494 29.98 -18.61 -62.41
CA PRO A 494 30.04 -17.20 -62.08
C PRO A 494 29.32 -16.35 -63.16
N SER A 495 28.43 -15.48 -62.72
CA SER A 495 27.79 -14.45 -63.55
C SER A 495 28.75 -13.30 -63.86
N PRO A 496 28.63 -12.67 -65.05
CA PRO A 496 29.50 -11.56 -65.45
C PRO A 496 29.15 -10.28 -64.63
N ALA A 497 30.21 -9.52 -64.38
CA ALA A 497 30.14 -8.26 -63.59
C ALA A 497 29.34 -7.15 -64.29
N PRO A 498 28.60 -6.31 -63.57
CA PRO A 498 27.92 -5.14 -64.12
C PRO A 498 28.94 -4.02 -64.47
N PRO A 499 28.64 -3.16 -65.47
CA PRO A 499 29.54 -2.08 -65.90
C PRO A 499 29.54 -0.92 -64.91
N ALA A 500 30.70 -0.26 -64.78
CA ALA A 500 30.96 0.88 -63.90
C ALA A 500 30.13 2.12 -64.29
N PRO A 501 29.70 2.94 -63.33
CA PRO A 501 29.01 4.20 -63.60
C PRO A 501 30.00 5.28 -64.04
N LYS A 502 29.67 5.97 -65.13
CA LYS A 502 30.42 7.11 -65.69
C LYS A 502 30.30 8.32 -64.75
N SER A 503 31.45 8.89 -64.42
CA SER A 503 31.57 10.19 -63.76
C SER A 503 31.05 11.30 -64.66
N ARG A 504 30.19 12.18 -64.13
CA ARG A 504 29.97 13.53 -64.68
C ARG A 504 30.46 14.52 -63.64
N TYR A 505 31.52 15.22 -64.08
CA TYR A 505 31.96 16.49 -63.50
C TYR A 505 31.00 17.61 -63.92
N GLY A 506 30.80 18.59 -63.06
CA GLY A 506 30.37 19.91 -63.48
C GLY A 506 29.63 20.72 -62.38
N GLU A 507 30.31 21.75 -61.95
CA GLU A 507 29.83 23.07 -61.52
C GLU A 507 29.09 23.19 -60.18
N GLY A 508 29.57 23.85 -59.22
CA GLY A 508 30.00 25.20 -58.95
C GLY A 508 29.01 25.91 -58.00
N PRO A 509 29.42 26.70 -57.01
CA PRO A 509 28.60 27.00 -55.82
C PRO A 509 27.81 28.30 -55.97
N THR A 510 26.59 28.38 -55.43
CA THR A 510 25.84 29.62 -55.22
C THR A 510 25.37 29.75 -53.79
N ARG A 511 25.95 30.74 -53.16
CA ARG A 511 25.62 31.69 -52.07
C ARG A 511 24.25 31.53 -51.42
N ALA A 512 24.33 31.55 -50.06
CA ALA A 512 23.27 31.84 -49.10
C ALA A 512 22.72 33.26 -49.25
N PRO A 513 21.58 33.56 -48.65
CA PRO A 513 21.43 34.82 -47.92
C PRO A 513 21.07 34.63 -46.46
N ARG A 514 21.80 35.42 -45.64
CA ARG A 514 21.53 35.81 -44.26
C ARG A 514 20.19 36.54 -44.17
N ARG A 515 19.39 36.28 -43.13
CA ARG A 515 18.48 37.25 -42.51
C ARG A 515 18.56 37.12 -41.02
N ARG A 516 19.21 38.05 -40.44
CA ARG A 516 18.90 39.22 -39.59
C ARG A 516 17.95 38.96 -38.44
N ARG A 517 18.55 39.08 -37.26
CA ARG A 517 17.97 39.39 -35.94
C ARG A 517 17.09 40.65 -36.04
N ARG A 518 15.97 40.64 -35.32
CA ARG A 518 15.44 41.87 -34.72
C ARG A 518 15.04 41.58 -33.27
N LYS A 519 15.76 42.29 -32.38
CA LYS A 519 15.34 42.62 -31.02
C LYS A 519 14.23 43.67 -31.14
N ALA A 520 13.24 43.59 -30.26
CA ALA A 520 12.52 44.77 -29.83
C ALA A 520 12.12 44.61 -28.35
N PHE A 521 12.77 45.41 -27.55
CA PHE A 521 12.34 45.94 -26.26
C PHE A 521 11.03 46.70 -26.41
N ARG A 522 10.13 46.61 -25.42
CA ARG A 522 9.54 47.82 -24.82
C ARG A 522 8.79 47.51 -23.53
N HIS A 523 9.11 48.31 -22.57
CA HIS A 523 8.52 48.68 -21.30
C HIS A 523 7.10 49.23 -21.43
N GLY A 524 6.39 49.21 -20.28
CA GLY A 524 5.30 50.15 -19.95
C GLY A 524 4.29 49.46 -19.07
N ASN A 525 4.37 49.51 -17.81
CA ASN A 525 3.86 50.43 -16.79
C ASN A 525 2.35 50.74 -16.81
N LEU A 526 1.76 50.46 -15.60
CA LEU A 526 0.75 51.25 -14.86
C LEU A 526 -0.68 51.31 -15.38
N SER A 527 -1.69 50.93 -14.66
CA SER A 527 -2.41 51.64 -13.58
C SER A 527 -3.88 51.17 -13.52
N TRP A 528 -4.32 50.91 -12.33
CA TRP A 528 -5.50 51.38 -11.58
C TRP A 528 -6.79 51.79 -12.30
N SER A 529 -7.84 51.30 -11.67
CA SER A 529 -9.18 51.83 -11.40
C SER A 529 -10.26 50.87 -11.93
N GLY A 530 -11.19 50.39 -11.18
CA GLY A 530 -12.17 51.02 -10.32
C GLY A 530 -13.50 51.05 -11.04
N GLY A 531 -14.58 50.47 -10.51
CA GLY A 531 -15.93 50.78 -10.97
C GLY A 531 -16.89 49.58 -11.02
N TYR A 532 -17.59 49.35 -9.99
CA TYR A 532 -19.01 49.25 -9.66
C TYR A 532 -20.05 48.97 -10.77
N LEU A 533 -20.99 48.12 -10.38
CA LEU A 533 -22.45 48.12 -10.55
C LEU A 533 -23.10 47.22 -11.61
N THR A 534 -23.83 46.24 -11.05
CA THR A 534 -25.30 46.01 -11.17
C THR A 534 -25.85 45.42 -12.47
N HIS A 535 -26.53 44.38 -12.38
CA HIS A 535 -27.93 44.03 -12.61
C HIS A 535 -28.13 42.58 -13.07
N SER A 536 -28.85 41.86 -12.29
CA SER A 536 -29.73 40.73 -12.65
C SER A 536 -30.97 41.29 -13.40
N PRO A 537 -31.90 40.55 -14.06
CA PRO A 537 -32.33 39.16 -13.74
C PRO A 537 -32.89 38.33 -14.93
N ALA A 538 -33.38 37.13 -14.56
CA ALA A 538 -34.46 36.33 -15.16
C ALA A 538 -34.15 35.55 -16.44
N SER A 539 -34.43 34.28 -16.59
CA SER A 539 -35.67 33.52 -16.41
C SER A 539 -35.43 32.02 -16.62
N GLN A 540 -36.09 31.23 -15.83
CA GLN A 540 -36.43 29.82 -16.07
C GLN A 540 -37.42 29.67 -17.24
N PRO A 541 -37.73 28.49 -17.81
CA PRO A 541 -38.35 27.40 -17.07
C PRO A 541 -38.05 25.94 -17.54
N ARG A 542 -38.22 24.99 -16.55
CA ARG A 542 -39.04 23.75 -16.55
C ARG A 542 -39.03 22.81 -17.77
N THR A 543 -38.78 21.54 -17.49
CA THR A 543 -39.70 20.37 -17.41
C THR A 543 -38.84 19.11 -17.22
N SER A 544 -38.97 18.41 -16.20
CA SER A 544 -39.82 17.26 -15.80
C SER A 544 -39.62 15.97 -16.60
N CYS A 545 -39.54 14.92 -15.80
CA CYS A 545 -39.95 13.54 -15.99
C CYS A 545 -38.83 12.49 -16.13
N TRP A 546 -38.77 11.71 -15.29
CA TRP A 546 -38.93 10.39 -14.64
C TRP A 546 -37.64 9.88 -14.06
#